data_074c85a3c889baf942fcd42a3ccfd9ee
#
_entry.id   074c85a3c889baf942fcd42a3ccfd9ee
#
_cell.length_a   1.000
_cell.length_b   1.000
_cell.length_c   1.000
_cell.angle_alpha   90.00
_cell.angle_beta   90.00
_cell.angle_gamma   90.00
#
_symmetry.space_group_name_H-M   'P 1'
#
loop_
_entity.id
_entity.type
_entity.pdbx_description
1 polymer ?
#
loop_
_entity_poly.entity_id
_entity_poly.type
_entity_poly.pdbx_seq_one_letter_code
_entity_poly.pdbx_strand_id
1 'polypeptide(L)'
;MPPMIISPPSYVRRTSKEITFTGAAGLGAVGNVPLFTVTGEVLVVYLVPYTVLTLTEALATATLALGVTNLTSLFIAATNAVNLLTGEFWTEATGGGTANAGIAVPAALKDIAITSNIVGTVATQAVNGGTLRFDVYYLPLSSDGLVA
;
A
#
# COMPACT_ATOMS: atom_id res chain seq x y z
N MET A 1 23.02 27.72 25.40
CA MET A 1 22.26 27.21 25.31
C MET A 1 22.04 26.40 24.32
N PRO A 2 21.72 25.60 24.29
CA PRO A 2 21.56 24.83 23.39
C PRO A 2 20.49 24.64 22.82
N PRO A 3 20.27 24.44 22.20
CA PRO A 3 19.34 24.34 21.57
C PRO A 3 18.69 23.24 21.49
N MET A 4 18.05 23.06 21.38
CA MET A 4 17.44 22.27 21.22
C MET A 4 17.32 21.61 20.30
N ILE A 5 17.02 20.92 20.14
CA ILE A 5 17.05 20.25 19.39
C ILE A 5 16.17 19.49 19.03
N ILE A 6 15.81 19.44 18.37
CA ILE A 6 15.01 18.85 17.80
C ILE A 6 15.08 17.60 17.63
N SER A 7 14.57 17.06 18.06
CA SER A 7 14.55 15.90 18.04
C SER A 7 13.93 15.29 17.01
N PRO A 8 13.97 14.27 17.03
CA PRO A 8 13.76 13.40 16.18
C PRO A 8 12.84 13.59 15.33
N PRO A 9 12.92 13.11 14.46
CA PRO A 9 12.45 13.52 13.35
C PRO A 9 11.11 13.87 13.50
N SER A 10 10.99 15.02 13.58
CA SER A 10 9.71 15.59 13.66
C SER A 10 9.12 15.78 12.29
N TYR A 11 9.70 15.31 11.25
CA TYR A 11 9.16 15.41 9.92
C TYR A 11 8.91 14.05 9.30
N VAL A 12 7.90 14.02 8.43
CA VAL A 12 7.46 12.81 7.76
C VAL A 12 8.45 12.45 6.65
N ARG A 13 8.78 11.19 6.56
CA ARG A 13 9.56 10.62 5.46
C ARG A 13 8.62 10.02 4.43
N ARG A 14 9.09 9.92 3.19
CA ARG A 14 8.33 9.32 2.10
C ARG A 14 9.13 8.25 1.42
N THR A 15 8.48 7.15 1.09
CA THR A 15 9.00 6.15 0.17
C THR A 15 7.90 5.75 -0.80
N SER A 16 8.27 5.36 -2.00
CA SER A 16 7.33 5.04 -3.07
C SER A 16 7.76 3.79 -3.79
N LYS A 17 6.80 3.01 -4.23
CA LYS A 17 7.05 1.81 -5.02
C LYS A 17 5.96 1.63 -6.06
N GLU A 18 6.36 1.21 -7.25
CA GLU A 18 5.46 0.86 -8.32
C GLU A 18 5.58 -0.64 -8.60
N ILE A 19 4.44 -1.31 -8.72
CA ILE A 19 4.35 -2.74 -9.03
C ILE A 19 3.61 -2.91 -10.34
N THR A 20 4.26 -3.54 -11.30
CA THR A 20 3.63 -3.98 -12.53
C THR A 20 3.32 -5.46 -12.41
N PHE A 21 2.05 -5.81 -12.49
CA PHE A 21 1.59 -7.18 -12.32
C PHE A 21 1.83 -7.98 -13.60
N THR A 22 2.34 -9.19 -13.44
CA THR A 22 2.64 -10.10 -14.56
C THR A 22 2.03 -11.49 -14.34
N GLY A 23 1.45 -11.74 -13.18
CA GLY A 23 0.97 -13.07 -12.80
C GLY A 23 2.05 -13.96 -12.21
N ALA A 24 3.30 -13.50 -12.19
CA ALA A 24 4.40 -14.27 -11.61
C ALA A 24 4.39 -14.21 -10.09
N ALA A 25 5.12 -15.13 -9.44
CA ALA A 25 5.26 -15.13 -7.99
C ALA A 25 5.77 -13.78 -7.46
N GLY A 26 5.08 -13.20 -6.51
CA GLY A 26 5.38 -11.88 -5.96
C GLY A 26 4.98 -10.72 -6.86
N LEU A 27 4.48 -10.97 -8.06
CA LEU A 27 4.05 -9.97 -9.03
C LEU A 27 2.66 -10.28 -9.59
N GLY A 28 1.78 -10.78 -8.74
CA GLY A 28 0.38 -10.99 -9.10
C GLY A 28 -0.11 -12.44 -9.01
N ALA A 29 0.77 -13.43 -8.86
CA ALA A 29 0.32 -14.79 -8.53
C ALA A 29 -0.41 -14.77 -7.18
N VAL A 30 -1.30 -15.72 -6.98
CA VAL A 30 -1.99 -15.89 -5.70
C VAL A 30 -0.96 -16.00 -4.59
N GLY A 31 -1.09 -15.16 -3.58
CA GLY A 31 -0.15 -15.03 -2.48
C GLY A 31 0.27 -13.58 -2.24
N ASN A 32 1.33 -13.41 -1.48
CA ASN A 32 1.79 -12.07 -1.13
C ASN A 32 2.60 -11.41 -2.24
N VAL A 33 2.35 -10.12 -2.41
CA VAL A 33 3.13 -9.22 -3.24
C VAL A 33 3.92 -8.33 -2.28
N PRO A 34 5.25 -8.50 -2.17
CA PRO A 34 6.06 -7.68 -1.28
C PRO A 34 6.08 -6.23 -1.76
N LEU A 35 5.72 -5.30 -0.88
CA LEU A 35 5.70 -3.88 -1.20
C LEU A 35 6.84 -3.15 -0.50
N PHE A 36 6.86 -3.14 0.82
CA PHE A 36 7.89 -2.44 1.59
C PHE A 36 8.39 -3.29 2.74
N THR A 37 9.70 -3.24 2.96
CA THR A 37 10.31 -3.82 4.15
C THR A 37 10.27 -2.79 5.27
N VAL A 38 9.75 -3.20 6.42
CA VAL A 38 9.69 -2.35 7.62
C VAL A 38 10.70 -2.85 8.63
N THR A 39 11.56 -1.95 9.07
CA THR A 39 12.52 -2.21 10.15
C THR A 39 12.11 -1.40 11.36
N GLY A 40 12.19 -2.01 12.54
CA GLY A 40 11.80 -1.34 13.78
C GLY A 40 10.30 -1.02 13.81
N GLU A 41 9.98 0.10 14.45
CA GLU A 41 8.61 0.56 14.59
C GLU A 41 8.42 1.86 13.83
N VAL A 42 7.35 1.95 13.04
CA VAL A 42 7.01 3.15 12.28
C VAL A 42 5.53 3.49 12.43
N LEU A 43 5.23 4.78 12.38
CA LEU A 43 3.86 5.26 12.23
C LEU A 43 3.63 5.57 10.76
N VAL A 44 2.73 4.84 10.13
CA VAL A 44 2.28 5.17 8.78
C VAL A 44 1.34 6.37 8.90
N VAL A 45 1.80 7.52 8.45
CA VAL A 45 0.99 8.74 8.47
C VAL A 45 -0.05 8.69 7.36
N TYR A 46 0.40 8.33 6.15
CA TYR A 46 -0.47 8.06 5.00
C TYR A 46 0.08 6.90 4.20
N LEU A 47 -0.80 6.05 3.72
CA LEU A 47 -0.51 5.08 2.67
C LEU A 47 -1.51 5.33 1.55
N VAL A 48 -1.01 5.72 0.38
CA VAL A 48 -1.87 6.15 -0.71
C VAL A 48 -1.58 5.32 -1.96
N PRO A 49 -2.37 4.28 -2.20
CA PRO A 49 -2.28 3.50 -3.44
C PRO A 49 -2.96 4.24 -4.59
N TYR A 50 -2.34 4.17 -5.76
CA TYR A 50 -2.85 4.79 -6.97
C TYR A 50 -2.74 3.83 -8.16
N THR A 51 -3.80 3.73 -8.95
CA THR A 51 -3.83 2.87 -10.13
C THR A 51 -3.27 3.61 -11.34
N VAL A 52 -2.05 3.25 -11.71
CA VAL A 52 -1.36 3.82 -12.87
C VAL A 52 -1.91 3.22 -14.16
N LEU A 53 -2.17 1.91 -14.13
CA LEU A 53 -2.76 1.19 -15.26
C LEU A 53 -3.73 0.15 -14.71
N THR A 54 -4.92 0.10 -15.27
CA THR A 54 -6.00 -0.81 -14.87
C THR A 54 -5.50 -2.24 -14.70
N LEU A 55 -5.88 -2.88 -13.60
CA LEU A 55 -5.51 -4.26 -13.35
C LEU A 55 -6.31 -5.20 -14.25
N THR A 56 -5.65 -6.25 -14.71
CA THR A 56 -6.25 -7.25 -15.57
C THR A 56 -6.03 -8.66 -15.03
N GLU A 57 -6.98 -9.52 -15.32
CA GLU A 57 -6.99 -10.92 -14.91
C GLU A 57 -7.82 -11.75 -15.89
N ALA A 58 -7.71 -13.07 -15.81
CA ALA A 58 -8.37 -13.92 -16.81
C ALA A 58 -9.88 -14.08 -16.60
N LEU A 59 -10.36 -14.12 -15.34
CA LEU A 59 -11.75 -14.48 -15.04
C LEU A 59 -12.52 -13.46 -14.20
N ALA A 60 -11.96 -12.30 -13.97
CA ALA A 60 -12.60 -11.24 -13.17
C ALA A 60 -12.99 -11.68 -11.74
N THR A 61 -12.19 -12.57 -11.15
CA THR A 61 -12.43 -13.09 -9.79
C THR A 61 -11.27 -12.85 -8.84
N ALA A 62 -10.15 -12.32 -9.34
CA ALA A 62 -9.00 -12.02 -8.49
C ALA A 62 -9.33 -10.91 -7.51
N THR A 63 -8.85 -11.06 -6.30
CA THR A 63 -8.94 -10.00 -5.29
C THR A 63 -7.56 -9.60 -4.83
N LEU A 64 -7.43 -8.33 -4.44
CA LEU A 64 -6.21 -7.77 -3.90
C LEU A 64 -6.55 -7.08 -2.58
N ALA A 65 -5.82 -7.42 -1.53
CA ALA A 65 -5.90 -6.75 -0.23
C ALA A 65 -4.60 -6.04 0.06
N LEU A 66 -4.62 -5.04 0.93
CA LEU A 66 -3.45 -4.28 1.34
C LEU A 66 -3.33 -4.32 2.86
N GLY A 67 -2.19 -4.74 3.34
CA GLY A 67 -1.95 -4.83 4.77
C GLY A 67 -0.49 -5.08 5.10
N VAL A 68 -0.28 -5.75 6.20
CA VAL A 68 1.05 -6.18 6.64
C VAL A 68 1.10 -7.70 6.69
N THR A 69 2.29 -8.26 6.80
CA THR A 69 2.49 -9.72 6.74
C THR A 69 1.59 -10.49 7.68
N ASN A 70 1.35 -9.98 8.89
CA ASN A 70 0.55 -10.66 9.91
C ASN A 70 -0.92 -10.26 9.91
N LEU A 71 -1.31 -9.27 9.14
CA LEU A 71 -2.69 -8.81 8.99
C LEU A 71 -2.87 -8.23 7.60
N THR A 72 -3.14 -9.11 6.65
CA THR A 72 -3.09 -8.80 5.22
C THR A 72 -4.16 -7.83 4.71
N SER A 73 -5.15 -7.54 5.52
CA SER A 73 -6.22 -6.58 5.21
C SER A 73 -6.22 -5.38 6.16
N LEU A 74 -5.08 -5.09 6.79
CA LEU A 74 -4.99 -4.00 7.77
C LEU A 74 -5.40 -2.65 7.17
N PHE A 75 -4.98 -2.35 5.96
CA PHE A 75 -5.25 -1.07 5.29
C PHE A 75 -6.48 -1.12 4.40
N ILE A 76 -6.57 -2.11 3.53
CA ILE A 76 -7.71 -2.28 2.62
C ILE A 76 -8.07 -3.76 2.52
N ALA A 77 -9.32 -4.07 2.78
CA ALA A 77 -9.84 -5.43 2.64
C ALA A 77 -9.85 -5.88 1.18
N ALA A 78 -10.06 -7.16 0.95
CA ALA A 78 -10.06 -7.75 -0.38
C ALA A 78 -10.96 -6.97 -1.34
N THR A 79 -10.34 -6.45 -2.38
CA THR A 79 -10.96 -5.64 -3.43
C THR A 79 -10.90 -6.42 -4.72
N ASN A 80 -11.96 -6.44 -5.49
CA ASN A 80 -11.94 -7.07 -6.80
C ASN A 80 -10.97 -6.30 -7.72
N ALA A 81 -9.98 -6.99 -8.25
CA ALA A 81 -8.90 -6.34 -9.01
C ALA A 81 -9.41 -5.58 -10.24
N VAL A 82 -10.45 -6.07 -10.91
CA VAL A 82 -11.01 -5.38 -12.08
C VAL A 82 -11.64 -4.02 -11.75
N ASN A 83 -11.88 -3.74 -10.48
CA ASN A 83 -12.41 -2.45 -10.04
C ASN A 83 -11.32 -1.38 -9.88
N LEU A 84 -10.05 -1.74 -10.04
CA LEU A 84 -8.94 -0.80 -9.92
C LEU A 84 -8.60 -0.25 -11.30
N LEU A 85 -9.18 0.90 -11.62
CA LEU A 85 -9.11 1.52 -12.93
C LEU A 85 -8.06 2.62 -13.00
N THR A 86 -7.46 2.79 -14.16
CA THR A 86 -6.45 3.83 -14.41
C THR A 86 -6.93 5.21 -13.94
N GLY A 87 -6.10 5.89 -13.19
CA GLY A 87 -6.38 7.25 -12.71
C GLY A 87 -7.10 7.32 -11.37
N GLU A 88 -7.38 6.19 -10.74
CA GLU A 88 -8.10 6.14 -9.48
C GLU A 88 -7.16 5.87 -8.30
N PHE A 89 -7.47 6.48 -7.16
CA PHE A 89 -6.86 6.09 -5.88
C PHE A 89 -7.61 4.86 -5.36
N TRP A 90 -6.85 3.87 -4.88
CA TRP A 90 -7.44 2.71 -4.25
C TRP A 90 -7.49 2.93 -2.74
N THR A 91 -8.68 3.15 -2.22
CA THR A 91 -8.86 3.59 -0.83
C THR A 91 -9.76 2.68 0.00
N GLU A 92 -10.50 1.79 -0.63
CA GLU A 92 -11.43 0.90 0.06
C GLU A 92 -11.70 -0.37 -0.74
N ALA A 93 -12.36 -1.33 -0.10
CA ALA A 93 -12.61 -2.65 -0.69
C ALA A 93 -13.55 -2.64 -1.91
N THR A 94 -14.28 -1.58 -2.14
CA THR A 94 -15.15 -1.45 -3.32
C THR A 94 -14.43 -0.94 -4.56
N GLY A 95 -13.16 -0.56 -4.41
CA GLY A 95 -12.35 -0.05 -5.50
C GLY A 95 -11.82 1.33 -5.23
N GLY A 96 -11.58 2.07 -6.28
CA GLY A 96 -10.95 3.37 -6.20
C GLY A 96 -11.91 4.53 -6.11
N GLY A 97 -11.35 5.70 -6.04
CA GLY A 97 -12.08 6.94 -6.12
C GLY A 97 -12.36 7.33 -7.56
N THR A 98 -12.89 8.52 -7.74
CA THR A 98 -13.15 9.04 -9.08
C THR A 98 -11.84 9.25 -9.84
N ALA A 99 -11.77 8.74 -11.06
CA ALA A 99 -10.59 8.90 -11.89
C ALA A 99 -10.26 10.37 -12.11
N ASN A 100 -8.97 10.70 -11.98
CA ASN A 100 -8.45 12.05 -12.18
C ASN A 100 -9.07 13.11 -11.27
N ALA A 101 -9.65 12.71 -10.15
CA ALA A 101 -10.19 13.61 -9.15
C ALA A 101 -9.56 13.34 -7.79
N GLY A 102 -9.76 14.26 -6.86
CA GLY A 102 -9.27 14.09 -5.49
C GLY A 102 -10.14 13.14 -4.69
N ILE A 103 -9.56 12.54 -3.67
CA ILE A 103 -10.28 11.71 -2.72
C ILE A 103 -9.74 11.94 -1.32
N ALA A 104 -10.61 11.92 -0.33
CA ALA A 104 -10.18 12.00 1.06
C ALA A 104 -9.53 10.68 1.48
N VAL A 105 -8.37 10.77 2.14
CA VAL A 105 -7.70 9.57 2.66
C VAL A 105 -8.52 9.05 3.85
N PRO A 106 -9.03 7.82 3.79
CA PRO A 106 -9.82 7.27 4.88
C PRO A 106 -8.96 6.92 6.09
N ALA A 107 -9.60 6.81 7.24
CA ALA A 107 -8.91 6.53 8.50
C ALA A 107 -8.09 5.24 8.47
N ALA A 108 -8.50 4.24 7.68
CA ALA A 108 -7.79 2.98 7.56
C ALA A 108 -6.42 3.10 6.86
N LEU A 109 -6.15 4.21 6.19
CA LEU A 109 -4.91 4.46 5.45
C LEU A 109 -4.02 5.51 6.10
N LYS A 110 -4.28 5.88 7.34
CA LYS A 110 -3.50 6.91 8.02
C LYS A 110 -3.39 6.69 9.51
N ASP A 111 -2.31 7.19 10.09
CA ASP A 111 -2.05 7.18 11.54
C ASP A 111 -2.05 5.78 12.15
N ILE A 112 -1.40 4.83 11.48
CA ILE A 112 -1.32 3.43 11.91
C ILE A 112 0.12 3.06 12.24
N ALA A 113 0.36 2.60 13.46
CA ALA A 113 1.67 2.10 13.87
C ALA A 113 1.84 0.65 13.44
N ILE A 114 2.97 0.33 12.81
CA ILE A 114 3.27 -1.02 12.34
C ILE A 114 4.70 -1.42 12.66
N THR A 115 4.92 -2.72 12.73
CA THR A 115 6.24 -3.34 12.92
C THR A 115 6.52 -4.43 11.89
N SER A 116 5.60 -4.66 10.96
CA SER A 116 5.69 -5.73 9.95
C SER A 116 5.75 -5.15 8.55
N ASN A 117 6.29 -5.92 7.62
CA ASN A 117 6.38 -5.52 6.22
C ASN A 117 5.00 -5.24 5.61
N ILE A 118 4.94 -4.24 4.74
CA ILE A 118 3.73 -3.92 4.00
C ILE A 118 3.66 -4.82 2.77
N VAL A 119 2.52 -5.48 2.60
CA VAL A 119 2.31 -6.43 1.51
C VAL A 119 0.94 -6.23 0.87
N GLY A 120 0.86 -6.52 -0.42
CA GLY A 120 -0.40 -6.81 -1.08
C GLY A 120 -0.66 -8.31 -1.00
N THR A 121 -1.91 -8.72 -1.01
CA THR A 121 -2.26 -10.16 -1.02
C THR A 121 -3.26 -10.42 -2.13
N VAL A 122 -2.84 -11.25 -3.07
CA VAL A 122 -3.68 -11.68 -4.19
C VAL A 122 -4.35 -13.00 -3.83
N ALA A 123 -5.65 -13.09 -4.03
CA ALA A 123 -6.40 -14.30 -3.76
C ALA A 123 -7.29 -14.66 -4.95
N THR A 124 -7.74 -15.90 -4.95
CA THR A 124 -8.66 -16.50 -5.90
C THR A 124 -8.04 -16.75 -7.27
N GLN A 125 -7.40 -15.76 -7.87
CA GLN A 125 -6.79 -15.87 -9.18
C GLN A 125 -5.63 -14.89 -9.31
N ALA A 126 -4.71 -15.16 -10.22
CA ALA A 126 -3.61 -14.26 -10.48
C ALA A 126 -4.07 -12.96 -11.15
N VAL A 127 -3.45 -11.86 -10.76
CA VAL A 127 -3.52 -10.57 -11.45
C VAL A 127 -2.34 -10.54 -12.43
N ASN A 128 -2.62 -10.49 -13.71
CA ASN A 128 -1.60 -10.70 -14.74
C ASN A 128 -1.28 -9.44 -15.55
N GLY A 129 -1.83 -8.30 -15.21
CA GLY A 129 -1.52 -7.05 -15.87
C GLY A 129 -1.95 -5.85 -15.03
N GLY A 130 -1.49 -4.68 -15.43
CA GLY A 130 -1.76 -3.43 -14.75
C GLY A 130 -0.64 -3.01 -13.81
N THR A 131 -0.73 -1.80 -13.30
CA THR A 131 0.31 -1.20 -12.46
C THR A 131 -0.31 -0.39 -11.34
N LEU A 132 0.16 -0.64 -10.12
CA LEU A 132 -0.17 0.16 -8.94
C LEU A 132 1.07 0.87 -8.44
N ARG A 133 0.89 2.10 -7.97
CA ARG A 133 1.92 2.84 -7.25
C ARG A 133 1.47 3.01 -5.81
N PHE A 134 2.40 2.81 -4.88
CA PHE A 134 2.17 2.96 -3.45
C PHE A 134 3.09 4.05 -2.92
N ASP A 135 2.52 5.07 -2.31
CA ASP A 135 3.26 6.12 -1.62
C ASP A 135 3.03 5.97 -0.12
N VAL A 136 4.11 5.80 0.64
CA VAL A 136 4.05 5.70 2.10
C VAL A 136 4.72 6.92 2.71
N TYR A 137 3.99 7.61 3.55
CA TYR A 137 4.51 8.70 4.38
C TYR A 137 4.53 8.20 5.81
N TYR A 138 5.67 8.26 6.48
CA TYR A 138 5.83 7.65 7.79
C TYR A 138 6.74 8.45 8.71
N LEU A 139 6.58 8.19 10.02
CA LEU A 139 7.48 8.66 11.08
C LEU A 139 8.10 7.46 11.77
N PRO A 140 9.43 7.42 11.98
CA PRO A 140 10.04 6.40 12.83
C PRO A 140 9.52 6.55 14.26
N LEU A 141 9.16 5.43 14.89
CA LEU A 141 8.81 5.38 16.31
C LEU A 141 9.96 4.79 17.13
N SER A 142 10.80 3.97 16.52
CA SER A 142 12.05 3.49 17.12
C SER A 142 13.25 4.11 16.43
N SER A 143 14.41 4.02 17.06
CA SER A 143 15.65 4.61 16.51
C SER A 143 16.05 4.01 15.15
N ASP A 144 15.63 2.80 14.85
CA ASP A 144 15.89 2.09 13.61
C ASP A 144 14.67 2.07 12.67
N GLY A 145 13.60 2.77 13.00
CA GLY A 145 12.36 2.77 12.20
C GLY A 145 12.58 3.22 10.77
N LEU A 146 12.26 2.34 9.82
CA LEU A 146 12.50 2.57 8.40
C LEU A 146 11.47 1.80 7.56
N VAL A 147 11.00 2.42 6.51
CA VAL A 147 10.21 1.79 5.44
C VAL A 147 11.01 1.90 4.15
N ALA A 148 11.31 0.75 3.54
CA ALA A 148 12.13 0.69 2.32
C ALA A 148 11.59 -0.28 1.28
#